data_d3bb5bf1961e7c33774b84a17e62a191
#
_entry.id   d3bb5bf1961e7c33774b84a17e62a191
#
_cell.length_a   1.000
_cell.length_b   1.000
_cell.length_c   1.000
_cell.angle_alpha   90.00
_cell.angle_beta   90.00
_cell.angle_gamma   90.00
#
_symmetry.space_group_name_H-M   'P 1'
#
loop_
_entity.id
_entity.type
_entity.pdbx_description
1 polymer ?
#
loop_
_entity_poly.entity_id
_entity_poly.type
_entity_poly.pdbx_seq_one_letter_code
_entity_poly.pdbx_strand_id
1 'polypeptide(L)'
;RLVPERFLRASDLGGLGEANNPEWKTLAFDEISGDITVPNGSVGFRWGEKGRWNIEEKDGQGRETRLRLSLKDHHDAIESVSFPYFGGVENEYWTESKFSDVLDRNIPVKRVVLADGKEWAVASVYDLMLAQYGVDRGFGGGNVASSFDDNVPGTPAWQEKITGVPRLDVIQIAR
;
A
#
# COMPACT_ATOMS: atom_id res chain seq x y z
N ARG A 1 11.77 5.11 11.65
CA ARG A 1 11.21 5.34 10.30
C ARG A 1 11.43 4.09 9.45
N LEU A 2 10.37 3.62 8.84
CA LEU A 2 10.42 2.53 7.89
C LEU A 2 10.43 3.09 6.47
N VAL A 3 11.05 2.35 5.56
CA VAL A 3 11.02 2.62 4.11
C VAL A 3 10.48 1.37 3.44
N PRO A 4 9.47 1.47 2.56
CA PRO A 4 9.01 0.31 1.81
C PRO A 4 10.15 -0.24 0.96
N GLU A 5 10.44 -1.53 1.09
CA GLU A 5 11.58 -2.15 0.41
C GLU A 5 11.14 -3.02 -0.76
N ARG A 6 10.40 -4.09 -0.46
CA ARG A 6 9.95 -5.04 -1.47
C ARG A 6 8.63 -5.72 -1.10
N PHE A 7 8.04 -6.39 -2.06
CA PHE A 7 6.87 -7.23 -1.79
C PHE A 7 7.27 -8.47 -0.98
N LEU A 8 6.46 -8.76 0.04
CA LEU A 8 6.49 -10.05 0.70
C LEU A 8 6.00 -11.13 -0.28
N ARG A 9 6.71 -12.25 -0.32
CA ARG A 9 6.42 -13.38 -1.21
C ARG A 9 6.11 -14.63 -0.40
N ALA A 10 5.43 -15.59 -1.00
CA ALA A 10 5.12 -16.86 -0.36
C ALA A 10 6.39 -17.60 0.10
N SER A 11 7.46 -17.52 -0.67
CA SER A 11 8.78 -18.09 -0.32
C SER A 11 9.37 -17.51 0.97
N ASP A 12 9.08 -16.26 1.30
CA ASP A 12 9.56 -15.64 2.53
C ASP A 12 8.95 -16.27 3.79
N LEU A 13 7.77 -16.88 3.65
CA LEU A 13 7.04 -17.54 4.73
C LEU A 13 7.32 -19.04 4.86
N GLY A 14 8.33 -19.56 4.15
CA GLY A 14 8.78 -20.95 4.33
C GLY A 14 7.97 -22.02 3.65
N GLY A 15 7.52 -21.81 2.44
CA GLY A 15 7.13 -22.92 1.62
C GLY A 15 5.65 -23.23 1.61
N LEU A 16 4.89 -22.25 1.39
CA LEU A 16 3.58 -22.46 0.79
C LEU A 16 3.81 -22.90 -0.65
N GLY A 17 4.38 -24.09 -0.78
CA GLY A 17 4.76 -24.72 -2.02
C GLY A 17 3.55 -25.00 -2.87
N GLU A 18 3.36 -24.22 -3.89
CA GLU A 18 2.41 -24.49 -4.93
C GLU A 18 3.11 -24.74 -6.24
N ALA A 19 2.49 -25.60 -7.05
CA ALA A 19 2.95 -25.96 -8.36
C ALA A 19 3.12 -24.79 -9.33
N ASN A 20 2.58 -23.61 -9.02
CA ASN A 20 2.54 -22.45 -9.88
C ASN A 20 3.45 -21.31 -9.41
N ASN A 21 4.70 -21.61 -9.07
CA ASN A 21 5.72 -20.62 -8.79
C ASN A 21 5.38 -19.70 -7.59
N PRO A 22 5.38 -20.24 -6.36
CA PRO A 22 5.03 -19.50 -5.15
C PRO A 22 5.92 -18.29 -4.90
N GLU A 23 7.12 -18.27 -5.48
CA GLU A 23 8.04 -17.13 -5.38
C GLU A 23 7.45 -15.85 -5.97
N TRP A 24 6.58 -15.96 -6.95
CA TRP A 24 5.97 -14.84 -7.65
C TRP A 24 4.67 -14.36 -7.03
N LYS A 25 4.02 -15.19 -6.23
CA LYS A 25 2.74 -14.81 -5.67
C LYS A 25 2.90 -13.74 -4.61
N THR A 26 2.15 -12.67 -4.77
CA THR A 26 1.91 -11.69 -3.72
C THR A 26 0.96 -12.30 -2.69
N LEU A 27 1.06 -11.82 -1.48
CA LEU A 27 0.27 -12.27 -0.36
C LEU A 27 -0.89 -11.33 -0.09
N ALA A 28 -1.91 -11.82 0.59
CA ALA A 28 -3.04 -11.05 1.04
C ALA A 28 -3.34 -11.36 2.50
N PHE A 29 -3.96 -10.43 3.20
CA PHE A 29 -4.47 -10.67 4.54
C PHE A 29 -5.84 -11.34 4.45
N ASP A 30 -6.01 -12.43 5.18
CA ASP A 30 -7.25 -13.16 5.30
C ASP A 30 -7.89 -12.91 6.67
N GLU A 31 -9.08 -12.33 6.67
CA GLU A 31 -9.82 -12.02 7.89
C GLU A 31 -10.30 -13.27 8.63
N ILE A 32 -10.53 -14.38 7.93
CA ILE A 32 -11.03 -15.62 8.55
C ILE A 32 -9.95 -16.26 9.41
N SER A 33 -8.76 -16.41 8.87
CA SER A 33 -7.62 -16.96 9.62
C SER A 33 -6.94 -15.93 10.53
N GLY A 34 -7.12 -14.63 10.25
CA GLY A 34 -6.41 -13.55 10.91
C GLY A 34 -4.94 -13.41 10.48
N ASP A 35 -4.54 -14.08 9.40
CA ASP A 35 -3.16 -14.23 9.00
C ASP A 35 -2.94 -13.84 7.53
N ILE A 36 -1.67 -13.84 7.11
CA ILE A 36 -1.28 -13.60 5.72
C ILE A 36 -1.28 -14.92 4.97
N THR A 37 -1.98 -14.93 3.84
CA THR A 37 -2.16 -16.13 3.03
C THR A 37 -1.79 -15.90 1.57
N VAL A 38 -1.57 -17.00 0.85
CA VAL A 38 -1.43 -17.01 -0.61
C VAL A 38 -2.82 -17.13 -1.22
N PRO A 39 -3.34 -16.11 -1.90
CA PRO A 39 -4.64 -16.22 -2.56
C PRO A 39 -4.59 -17.22 -3.71
N ASN A 40 -5.68 -17.95 -3.90
CA ASN A 40 -5.79 -18.87 -5.02
C ASN A 40 -5.88 -18.10 -6.35
N GLY A 41 -5.32 -18.68 -7.41
CA GLY A 41 -5.32 -18.10 -8.74
C GLY A 41 -4.23 -17.04 -8.97
N SER A 42 -4.14 -16.58 -10.18
CA SER A 42 -3.20 -15.52 -10.57
C SER A 42 -3.67 -14.80 -11.83
N VAL A 43 -3.09 -13.64 -12.08
CA VAL A 43 -3.31 -12.87 -13.32
C VAL A 43 -2.92 -13.68 -14.57
N GLY A 44 -2.04 -14.66 -14.45
CA GLY A 44 -1.62 -15.56 -15.53
C GLY A 44 -2.74 -16.43 -16.12
N PHE A 45 -3.80 -16.66 -15.38
CA PHE A 45 -4.95 -17.47 -15.84
C PHE A 45 -5.91 -16.74 -16.78
N ARG A 46 -5.66 -15.51 -17.14
CA ARG A 46 -6.49 -14.79 -18.12
C ARG A 46 -6.60 -15.50 -19.49
N TRP A 47 -5.70 -16.41 -19.76
CA TRP A 47 -5.65 -17.20 -21.00
C TRP A 47 -6.19 -18.63 -20.83
N GLY A 48 -6.62 -19.00 -19.63
CA GLY A 48 -7.26 -20.29 -19.39
C GLY A 48 -8.66 -20.34 -19.98
N GLU A 49 -9.15 -21.54 -20.23
CA GLU A 49 -10.44 -21.82 -20.89
C GLU A 49 -11.64 -21.06 -20.29
N LYS A 50 -11.54 -20.56 -19.09
CA LYS A 50 -12.65 -19.91 -18.38
C LYS A 50 -12.46 -18.42 -18.15
N GLY A 51 -11.35 -17.82 -18.56
CA GLY A 51 -11.09 -16.38 -18.38
C GLY A 51 -11.34 -15.86 -16.96
N ARG A 52 -11.27 -16.73 -15.97
CA ARG A 52 -11.56 -16.37 -14.60
C ARG A 52 -10.39 -15.63 -14.00
N TRP A 53 -10.57 -14.35 -13.84
CA TRP A 53 -9.87 -13.63 -12.80
C TRP A 53 -10.18 -14.33 -11.48
N ASN A 54 -9.19 -14.60 -10.69
CA ASN A 54 -9.33 -15.24 -9.40
C ASN A 54 -10.28 -14.45 -8.49
N ILE A 55 -11.55 -14.72 -8.61
CA ILE A 55 -12.62 -14.17 -7.78
C ILE A 55 -13.12 -15.18 -6.75
N GLU A 56 -12.56 -16.39 -6.74
CA GLU A 56 -12.87 -17.33 -5.68
C GLU A 56 -12.08 -16.92 -4.44
N GLU A 57 -12.79 -16.53 -3.39
CA GLU A 57 -12.16 -16.21 -2.11
C GLU A 57 -11.69 -17.50 -1.43
N LYS A 58 -10.62 -18.08 -1.98
CA LYS A 58 -9.97 -19.29 -1.48
C LYS A 58 -8.46 -19.10 -1.42
N ASP A 59 -7.81 -19.82 -0.52
CA ASP A 59 -6.35 -19.91 -0.50
C ASP A 59 -5.84 -20.98 -1.50
N GLY A 60 -4.51 -21.13 -1.55
CA GLY A 60 -3.86 -22.12 -2.41
C GLY A 60 -4.22 -23.56 -2.11
N GLN A 61 -4.77 -23.87 -0.94
CA GLN A 61 -5.26 -25.19 -0.53
C GLN A 61 -6.77 -25.34 -0.74
N GLY A 62 -7.44 -24.35 -1.31
CA GLY A 62 -8.88 -24.38 -1.57
C GLY A 62 -9.76 -24.09 -0.35
N ARG A 63 -9.19 -23.60 0.77
CA ARG A 63 -9.94 -23.19 1.95
C ARG A 63 -10.58 -21.82 1.71
N GLU A 64 -11.75 -21.59 2.27
CA GLU A 64 -12.40 -20.28 2.21
C GLU A 64 -11.54 -19.22 2.88
N THR A 65 -11.46 -18.06 2.24
CA THR A 65 -10.77 -16.89 2.74
C THR A 65 -11.68 -15.67 2.62
N ARG A 66 -11.37 -14.64 3.38
CA ARG A 66 -11.95 -13.30 3.19
C ARG A 66 -10.81 -12.31 3.10
N LEU A 67 -10.40 -12.05 1.86
CA LEU A 67 -9.23 -11.22 1.60
C LEU A 67 -9.55 -9.74 1.82
N ARG A 68 -8.66 -9.06 2.54
CA ARG A 68 -8.78 -7.63 2.82
C ARG A 68 -7.65 -6.84 2.17
N LEU A 69 -8.00 -5.72 1.56
CA LEU A 69 -7.03 -4.81 0.94
C LEU A 69 -6.31 -3.95 1.98
N SER A 70 -6.96 -3.68 3.11
CA SER A 70 -6.45 -2.81 4.17
C SER A 70 -6.25 -3.58 5.46
N LEU A 71 -5.18 -3.24 6.18
CA LEU A 71 -4.91 -3.72 7.53
C LEU A 71 -5.51 -2.81 8.63
N LYS A 72 -6.33 -1.83 8.27
CA LYS A 72 -6.85 -0.81 9.20
C LYS A 72 -7.39 -1.41 10.50
N ASP A 73 -8.22 -2.44 10.39
CA ASP A 73 -8.90 -3.05 11.54
C ASP A 73 -8.21 -4.34 12.05
N HIS A 74 -7.06 -4.68 11.48
CA HIS A 74 -6.37 -5.96 11.68
C HIS A 74 -4.86 -5.81 11.89
N HIS A 75 -4.38 -4.60 12.17
CA HIS A 75 -2.96 -4.32 12.35
C HIS A 75 -2.49 -4.69 13.77
N ASP A 76 -1.20 -4.98 13.87
CA ASP A 76 -0.53 -5.21 15.14
C ASP A 76 0.09 -3.91 15.69
N ALA A 77 0.47 -3.00 14.80
CA ALA A 77 1.07 -1.71 15.13
C ALA A 77 0.77 -0.64 14.07
N ILE A 78 0.95 0.61 14.48
CA ILE A 78 1.01 1.77 13.59
C ILE A 78 2.47 2.19 13.49
N GLU A 79 2.99 2.28 12.28
CA GLU A 79 4.38 2.64 12.01
C GLU A 79 4.48 3.90 11.16
N SER A 80 5.51 4.69 11.42
CA SER A 80 5.83 5.85 10.59
C SER A 80 6.67 5.43 9.40
N VAL A 81 6.16 5.70 8.21
CA VAL A 81 6.80 5.36 6.94
C VAL A 81 7.15 6.62 6.17
N SER A 82 8.35 6.63 5.62
CA SER A 82 8.86 7.74 4.82
C SER A 82 8.57 7.52 3.34
N PHE A 83 7.97 8.52 2.71
CA PHE A 83 7.68 8.56 1.28
C PHE A 83 8.51 9.65 0.60
N PRO A 84 9.00 9.43 -0.62
CA PRO A 84 9.65 10.47 -1.38
C PRO A 84 8.69 11.62 -1.69
N TYR A 85 9.21 12.84 -1.63
CA TYR A 85 8.46 14.05 -1.85
C TYR A 85 9.21 14.99 -2.80
N PHE A 86 8.50 15.55 -3.75
CA PHE A 86 9.08 16.47 -4.74
C PHE A 86 9.02 17.91 -4.24
N GLY A 87 9.87 18.26 -3.31
CA GLY A 87 10.21 19.61 -2.91
C GLY A 87 9.07 20.56 -2.50
N GLY A 88 9.38 21.51 -1.69
CA GLY A 88 8.48 22.61 -1.32
C GLY A 88 8.34 23.66 -2.43
N VAL A 89 7.29 24.43 -2.34
CA VAL A 89 6.92 25.53 -3.25
C VAL A 89 7.99 26.65 -3.33
N GLU A 90 8.87 26.71 -2.35
CA GLU A 90 9.85 27.78 -2.20
C GLU A 90 11.08 27.63 -3.12
N ASN A 91 11.12 26.62 -3.94
CA ASN A 91 12.31 26.28 -4.70
C ASN A 91 12.15 26.55 -6.20
N GLU A 92 12.72 27.64 -6.66
CA GLU A 92 12.70 28.05 -8.06
C GLU A 92 13.49 27.14 -9.01
N TYR A 93 14.33 26.22 -8.49
CA TYR A 93 15.19 25.37 -9.33
C TYR A 93 15.25 23.94 -8.85
N TRP A 94 15.23 23.01 -9.80
CA TRP A 94 15.40 21.58 -9.61
C TRP A 94 16.87 21.27 -9.28
N THR A 95 17.21 21.17 -8.02
CA THR A 95 18.55 20.74 -7.57
C THR A 95 18.49 19.33 -6.99
N GLU A 96 19.57 18.55 -7.07
CA GLU A 96 19.64 17.18 -6.56
C GLU A 96 19.24 17.04 -5.08
N SER A 97 19.53 18.05 -4.27
CA SER A 97 19.18 18.07 -2.85
C SER A 97 17.66 18.08 -2.57
N LYS A 98 16.85 18.39 -3.54
CA LYS A 98 15.39 18.50 -3.42
C LYS A 98 14.66 17.17 -3.63
N PHE A 99 15.31 16.22 -4.28
CA PHE A 99 14.79 14.86 -4.41
C PHE A 99 14.99 14.01 -3.14
N SER A 100 15.70 14.51 -2.15
CA SER A 100 15.92 13.83 -0.88
C SER A 100 14.85 14.11 0.17
N ASP A 101 13.93 15.02 -0.10
CA ASP A 101 12.85 15.34 0.83
C ASP A 101 11.90 14.16 0.97
N VAL A 102 11.51 13.88 2.18
CA VAL A 102 10.59 12.81 2.52
C VAL A 102 9.42 13.32 3.34
N LEU A 103 8.28 12.70 3.17
CA LEU A 103 7.12 12.88 4.02
C LEU A 103 6.91 11.62 4.85
N ASP A 104 6.81 11.81 6.16
CA ASP A 104 6.49 10.72 7.08
C ASP A 104 4.99 10.66 7.29
N ARG A 105 4.43 9.45 7.15
CA ARG A 105 3.01 9.17 7.37
C ARG A 105 2.83 7.86 8.09
N ASN A 106 1.84 7.79 8.94
CA ASN A 106 1.54 6.60 9.71
C ASN A 106 0.68 5.62 8.92
N ILE A 107 1.04 4.35 8.99
CA ILE A 107 0.31 3.25 8.34
C ILE A 107 0.11 2.07 9.28
N PRO A 108 -0.95 1.27 9.06
CA PRO A 108 -1.14 0.03 9.79
C PRO A 108 -0.20 -1.05 9.24
N VAL A 109 0.42 -1.82 10.13
CA VAL A 109 1.30 -2.94 9.77
C VAL A 109 0.98 -4.19 10.59
N LYS A 110 1.28 -5.35 10.00
CA LYS A 110 1.37 -6.62 10.71
C LYS A 110 2.83 -6.99 10.93
N ARG A 111 3.11 -7.63 12.06
CA ARG A 111 4.41 -8.23 12.34
C ARG A 111 4.41 -9.66 11.82
N VAL A 112 5.32 -9.96 10.92
CA VAL A 112 5.40 -11.26 10.25
C VAL A 112 6.77 -11.87 10.48
N VAL A 113 6.81 -13.08 10.99
CA VAL A 113 8.04 -13.85 11.14
C VAL A 113 8.31 -14.60 9.86
N LEU A 114 9.46 -14.35 9.27
CA LEU A 114 9.90 -14.99 8.03
C LEU A 114 10.49 -16.39 8.30
N ALA A 115 10.68 -17.16 7.26
CA ALA A 115 11.28 -18.48 7.33
C ALA A 115 12.71 -18.48 7.92
N ASP A 116 13.43 -17.38 7.78
CA ASP A 116 14.77 -17.21 8.36
C ASP A 116 14.75 -16.76 9.84
N GLY A 117 13.56 -16.65 10.42
CA GLY A 117 13.35 -16.25 11.81
C GLY A 117 13.35 -14.74 12.05
N LYS A 118 13.53 -13.91 11.02
CA LYS A 118 13.45 -12.46 11.17
C LYS A 118 11.99 -12.00 11.21
N GLU A 119 11.72 -10.98 12.00
CA GLU A 119 10.44 -10.30 12.02
C GLU A 119 10.45 -9.07 11.12
N TRP A 120 9.43 -8.98 10.26
CA TRP A 120 9.22 -7.82 9.40
C TRP A 120 7.90 -7.12 9.70
N ALA A 121 7.91 -5.79 9.55
CA ALA A 121 6.70 -5.00 9.49
C ALA A 121 6.16 -5.03 8.04
N VAL A 122 4.96 -5.53 7.87
CA VAL A 122 4.33 -5.70 6.56
C VAL A 122 3.09 -4.83 6.47
N ALA A 123 3.01 -4.01 5.45
CA ALA A 123 1.86 -3.18 5.12
C ALA A 123 1.18 -3.66 3.84
N SER A 124 -0.10 -3.39 3.69
CA SER A 124 -0.75 -3.62 2.40
C SER A 124 -0.34 -2.55 1.38
N VAL A 125 -0.33 -2.92 0.11
CA VAL A 125 -0.10 -1.96 -0.99
C VAL A 125 -1.16 -0.86 -0.98
N TYR A 126 -2.40 -1.21 -0.65
CA TYR A 126 -3.50 -0.26 -0.55
C TYR A 126 -3.27 0.77 0.56
N ASP A 127 -2.83 0.34 1.75
CA ASP A 127 -2.52 1.24 2.86
C ASP A 127 -1.34 2.16 2.53
N LEU A 128 -0.30 1.63 1.87
CA LEU A 128 0.83 2.42 1.39
C LEU A 128 0.41 3.45 0.33
N MET A 129 -0.44 3.05 -0.61
CA MET A 129 -0.96 3.96 -1.65
C MET A 129 -1.76 5.11 -1.04
N LEU A 130 -2.68 4.84 -0.12
CA LEU A 130 -3.45 5.89 0.54
C LEU A 130 -2.56 6.83 1.36
N ALA A 131 -1.55 6.30 2.02
CA ALA A 131 -0.56 7.10 2.73
C ALA A 131 0.30 7.93 1.77
N GLN A 132 0.70 7.39 0.62
CA GLN A 132 1.41 8.13 -0.43
C GLN A 132 0.62 9.35 -0.91
N TYR A 133 -0.71 9.22 -1.03
CA TYR A 133 -1.59 10.34 -1.38
C TYR A 133 -1.97 11.24 -0.19
N GLY A 134 -1.52 10.92 1.01
CA GLY A 134 -1.79 11.74 2.20
C GLY A 134 -3.21 11.70 2.70
N VAL A 135 -3.94 10.63 2.45
CA VAL A 135 -5.31 10.46 2.93
C VAL A 135 -5.30 10.23 4.43
N ASP A 136 -5.99 11.09 5.19
CA ASP A 136 -6.20 10.89 6.61
C ASP A 136 -7.12 9.68 6.87
N ARG A 137 -6.61 8.73 7.62
CA ARG A 137 -7.32 7.49 7.99
C ARG A 137 -7.44 7.28 9.50
N GLY A 138 -7.11 8.32 10.27
CA GLY A 138 -7.19 8.28 11.72
C GLY A 138 -6.01 7.60 12.42
N PHE A 139 -4.90 7.37 11.73
CA PHE A 139 -3.69 6.78 12.33
C PHE A 139 -2.77 7.82 12.98
N GLY A 140 -3.16 9.09 12.96
CA GLY A 140 -2.30 10.18 13.42
C GLY A 140 -1.12 10.42 12.47
N GLY A 141 -0.12 11.16 12.98
CA GLY A 141 1.04 11.56 12.17
C GLY A 141 0.84 12.89 11.46
N GLY A 142 1.84 13.30 10.71
CA GLY A 142 1.84 14.54 9.93
C GLY A 142 1.53 14.34 8.46
N ASN A 143 1.37 15.46 7.75
CA ASN A 143 1.27 15.48 6.29
C ASN A 143 0.09 14.69 5.72
N VAL A 144 -1.00 14.60 6.45
CA VAL A 144 -2.26 13.98 6.01
C VAL A 144 -3.36 15.03 5.90
N ALA A 145 -4.27 14.84 4.95
CA ALA A 145 -5.36 15.75 4.66
C ALA A 145 -6.71 15.10 4.89
N SER A 146 -7.62 15.84 5.50
CA SER A 146 -9.02 15.46 5.68
C SER A 146 -9.94 16.17 4.68
N SER A 147 -9.43 17.18 3.99
CA SER A 147 -10.18 17.99 3.02
C SER A 147 -9.36 18.26 1.76
N PHE A 148 -10.05 18.45 0.64
CA PHE A 148 -9.45 18.94 -0.61
C PHE A 148 -8.91 20.37 -0.50
N ASP A 149 -9.36 21.13 0.50
CA ASP A 149 -8.95 22.50 0.77
C ASP A 149 -7.73 22.62 1.68
N ASP A 150 -7.31 21.53 2.30
CA ASP A 150 -6.12 21.49 3.14
C ASP A 150 -4.87 21.76 2.29
N ASN A 151 -3.99 22.63 2.79
CA ASN A 151 -2.72 22.91 2.11
C ASN A 151 -1.65 21.88 2.51
N VAL A 152 -1.88 20.63 2.17
CA VAL A 152 -1.00 19.50 2.48
C VAL A 152 -0.57 18.84 1.16
N PRO A 153 0.70 18.43 1.02
CA PRO A 153 1.18 17.76 -0.19
C PRO A 153 0.28 16.60 -0.64
N GLY A 154 -0.14 16.66 -1.91
CA GLY A 154 -1.04 15.69 -2.52
C GLY A 154 -2.50 16.14 -2.62
N THR A 155 -2.88 17.26 -2.02
CA THR A 155 -4.25 17.79 -2.15
C THR A 155 -4.46 18.65 -3.40
N PRO A 156 -5.70 18.82 -3.86
CA PRO A 156 -6.03 19.79 -4.91
C PRO A 156 -5.66 21.23 -4.54
N ALA A 157 -5.82 21.66 -3.29
CA ALA A 157 -5.45 23.01 -2.85
C ALA A 157 -3.93 23.25 -2.87
N TRP A 158 -3.14 22.22 -2.54
CA TRP A 158 -1.69 22.31 -2.61
C TRP A 158 -1.20 22.34 -4.08
N GLN A 159 -1.73 21.47 -4.95
CA GLN A 159 -1.31 21.45 -6.35
C GLN A 159 -1.69 22.73 -7.10
N GLU A 160 -2.83 23.37 -6.77
CA GLU A 160 -3.25 24.63 -7.37
C GLU A 160 -2.17 25.72 -7.23
N LYS A 161 -1.53 25.79 -6.05
CA LYS A 161 -0.45 26.75 -5.80
C LYS A 161 0.82 26.51 -6.63
N ILE A 162 1.04 25.27 -7.03
CA ILE A 162 2.22 24.87 -7.80
C ILE A 162 1.97 24.97 -9.31
N THR A 163 0.82 24.46 -9.74
CA THR A 163 0.50 24.30 -11.16
C THR A 163 -0.33 25.43 -11.74
N GLY A 164 -1.03 26.20 -10.88
CA GLY A 164 -2.01 27.19 -11.30
C GLY A 164 -3.33 26.60 -11.81
N VAL A 165 -3.47 25.27 -11.85
CA VAL A 165 -4.75 24.63 -12.23
C VAL A 165 -5.73 24.74 -11.06
N PRO A 166 -6.94 25.30 -11.28
CA PRO A 166 -7.91 25.46 -10.20
C PRO A 166 -8.28 24.13 -9.56
N ARG A 167 -8.26 24.08 -8.23
CA ARG A 167 -8.60 22.85 -7.48
C ARG A 167 -10.00 22.33 -7.78
N LEU A 168 -10.96 23.24 -8.08
CA LEU A 168 -12.33 22.85 -8.41
C LEU A 168 -12.40 22.04 -9.69
N ASP A 169 -11.56 22.38 -10.69
CA ASP A 169 -11.50 21.65 -11.96
C ASP A 169 -10.93 20.23 -11.71
N VAL A 170 -9.90 20.12 -10.90
CA VAL A 170 -9.31 18.82 -10.51
C VAL A 170 -10.33 17.95 -9.78
N ILE A 171 -11.05 18.52 -8.82
CA ILE A 171 -12.10 17.82 -8.06
C ILE A 171 -13.26 17.39 -8.97
N GLN A 172 -13.65 18.24 -9.90
CA GLN A 172 -14.74 17.93 -10.82
C GLN A 172 -14.39 16.80 -11.78
N ILE A 173 -13.15 16.77 -12.29
CA ILE A 173 -12.68 15.70 -13.18
C ILE A 173 -12.59 14.36 -12.46
N ALA A 174 -12.25 14.38 -11.17
CA ALA A 174 -12.09 13.17 -10.36
C ALA A 174 -13.40 12.52 -9.89
N ARG A 175 -14.54 13.20 -10.04
CA ARG A 175 -15.88 12.72 -9.67
C ARG A 175 -16.61 12.07 -10.83
#